data_1fdae8c655a04760a654f906a1116556
#
_entry.id   1fdae8c655a04760a654f906a1116556
#
_cell.length_a   1.000
_cell.length_b   1.000
_cell.length_c   1.000
_cell.angle_alpha   90.00
_cell.angle_beta   90.00
_cell.angle_gamma   90.00
#
_symmetry.space_group_name_H-M   'P 1'
#
loop_
_entity.id
_entity.type
_entity.pdbx_description
1 polymer ?
#
loop_
_entity_poly.entity_id
_entity_poly.type
_entity_poly.pdbx_seq_one_letter_code
_entity_poly.pdbx_strand_id
1 'polypeptide(L)'
;MGYNNILSLYIVLMLFAPFALYLSCKHKGLLFLSSGILYLVCGFYEIAPPSYPLEGQWFLNPLSWQFLFVIGLTATLSLKQGKTIAFQPVWIVLSACYLLLAFLWVRFNWWGILGWLGWSSPLINFNKSFLSLPRLLHIVALSVFILCLPRLHKWFCTSPQNPLAILGKHSLPVFVTGTVFAMFGQILKTVMTATFFSDSLLIVSGIALQFGVAYYWEKHRSVQRLASSRSFCS
;
A
#
# COMPACT_ATOMS: atom_id res chain seq x y z
N MET A 1 -19.24 -7.18 -0.24
CA MET A 1 -18.40 -7.21 0.99
C MET A 1 -16.92 -7.10 0.60
N GLY A 2 -16.42 -5.89 0.32
CA GLY A 2 -15.08 -5.68 -0.26
C GLY A 2 -13.96 -5.31 0.73
N TYR A 3 -14.27 -5.11 2.01
CA TYR A 3 -13.28 -4.55 2.96
C TYR A 3 -12.31 -5.58 3.54
N ASN A 4 -12.67 -6.85 3.60
CA ASN A 4 -11.80 -7.91 4.14
C ASN A 4 -10.64 -8.30 3.20
N ASN A 5 -10.73 -7.99 1.92
CA ASN A 5 -9.71 -8.40 0.94
C ASN A 5 -8.34 -7.76 1.19
N ILE A 6 -8.32 -6.51 1.68
CA ILE A 6 -7.06 -5.81 2.00
C ILE A 6 -6.42 -6.43 3.25
N LEU A 7 -7.21 -6.78 4.27
CA LEU A 7 -6.69 -7.40 5.48
C LEU A 7 -6.09 -8.78 5.19
N SER A 8 -6.76 -9.59 4.40
CA SER A 8 -6.26 -10.89 3.95
C SER A 8 -4.94 -10.78 3.19
N LEU A 9 -4.83 -9.78 2.29
CA LEU A 9 -3.58 -9.48 1.59
C LEU A 9 -2.45 -9.14 2.58
N TYR A 10 -2.73 -8.28 3.59
CA TYR A 10 -1.74 -7.91 4.61
C TYR A 10 -1.25 -9.12 5.40
N ILE A 11 -2.14 -10.02 5.81
CA ILE A 11 -1.77 -11.23 6.56
C ILE A 11 -0.78 -12.07 5.73
N VAL A 12 -1.09 -12.34 4.46
CA VAL A 12 -0.22 -13.12 3.58
C VAL A 12 1.13 -12.43 3.37
N LEU A 13 1.15 -11.12 3.13
CA LEU A 13 2.38 -10.36 2.97
C LEU A 13 3.22 -10.32 4.26
N MET A 14 2.60 -10.24 5.43
CA MET A 14 3.32 -10.29 6.71
C MET A 14 3.91 -11.66 7.01
N LEU A 15 3.24 -12.75 6.63
CA LEU A 15 3.80 -14.10 6.71
C LEU A 15 4.98 -14.28 5.73
N PHE A 16 4.91 -13.65 4.57
CA PHE A 16 6.00 -13.66 3.59
C PHE A 16 7.18 -12.75 3.98
N ALA A 17 6.93 -11.69 4.78
CA ALA A 17 7.92 -10.65 5.10
C ALA A 17 9.23 -11.19 5.71
N PRO A 18 9.26 -12.12 6.69
CA PRO A 18 10.51 -12.65 7.25
C PRO A 18 11.39 -13.33 6.18
N PHE A 19 10.77 -14.10 5.29
CA PHE A 19 11.46 -14.75 4.18
C PHE A 19 12.02 -13.72 3.18
N ALA A 20 11.22 -12.73 2.82
CA ALA A 20 11.64 -11.64 1.93
C ALA A 20 12.79 -10.81 2.54
N LEU A 21 12.75 -10.54 3.85
CA LEU A 21 13.82 -9.86 4.57
C LEU A 21 15.11 -10.68 4.55
N TYR A 22 15.05 -11.96 4.88
CA TYR A 22 16.20 -12.84 4.87
C TYR A 22 16.85 -12.89 3.49
N LEU A 23 16.06 -13.11 2.44
CA LEU A 23 16.56 -13.19 1.07
C LEU A 23 17.08 -11.83 0.58
N SER A 24 16.46 -10.72 0.99
CA SER A 24 16.92 -9.37 0.67
C SER A 24 18.29 -9.05 1.28
N CYS A 25 18.61 -9.61 2.44
CA CYS A 25 19.92 -9.43 3.06
C CYS A 25 21.03 -10.25 2.38
N LYS A 26 20.70 -11.46 1.89
CA LYS A 26 21.68 -12.36 1.27
C LYS A 26 21.78 -12.18 -0.24
N HIS A 27 20.66 -12.19 -0.96
CA HIS A 27 20.59 -12.23 -2.42
C HIS A 27 19.45 -11.36 -2.95
N LYS A 28 19.65 -10.03 -2.92
CA LYS A 28 18.64 -9.04 -3.41
C LYS A 28 18.18 -9.32 -4.85
N GLY A 29 19.13 -9.66 -5.73
CA GLY A 29 18.81 -9.96 -7.14
C GLY A 29 17.92 -11.18 -7.31
N LEU A 30 18.15 -12.26 -6.52
CA LEU A 30 17.34 -13.46 -6.55
C LEU A 30 15.91 -13.18 -6.07
N LEU A 31 15.76 -12.39 -5.00
CA LEU A 31 14.45 -11.99 -4.51
C LEU A 31 13.67 -11.19 -5.56
N PHE A 32 14.32 -10.24 -6.22
CA PHE A 32 13.70 -9.42 -7.26
C PHE A 32 13.30 -10.26 -8.47
N LEU A 33 14.19 -11.15 -8.92
CA LEU A 33 13.95 -12.01 -10.06
C LEU A 33 12.82 -13.01 -9.80
N SER A 34 12.87 -13.74 -8.67
CA SER A 34 11.84 -14.72 -8.32
C SER A 34 10.47 -14.08 -8.12
N SER A 35 10.43 -12.92 -7.43
CA SER A 35 9.21 -12.15 -7.22
C SER A 35 8.65 -11.59 -8.52
N GLY A 36 9.51 -11.09 -9.42
CA GLY A 36 9.12 -10.60 -10.74
C GLY A 36 8.60 -11.70 -11.65
N ILE A 37 9.25 -12.86 -11.68
CA ILE A 37 8.77 -14.05 -12.43
C ILE A 37 7.40 -14.47 -11.91
N LEU A 38 7.23 -14.58 -10.60
CA LEU A 38 5.95 -14.94 -10.00
C LEU A 38 4.85 -13.94 -10.37
N TYR A 39 5.14 -12.63 -10.33
CA TYR A 39 4.23 -11.57 -10.76
C TYR A 39 3.80 -11.75 -12.23
N LEU A 40 4.76 -11.98 -13.13
CA LEU A 40 4.48 -12.17 -14.55
C LEU A 40 3.68 -13.43 -14.81
N VAL A 41 4.07 -14.56 -14.22
CA VAL A 41 3.36 -15.84 -14.36
C VAL A 41 1.91 -15.72 -13.89
N CYS A 42 1.71 -15.15 -12.70
CA CYS A 42 0.35 -14.97 -12.17
C CYS A 42 -0.50 -14.02 -13.02
N GLY A 43 0.13 -13.00 -13.61
CA GLY A 43 -0.59 -12.06 -14.46
C GLY A 43 -0.91 -12.63 -15.86
N PHE A 44 -0.03 -13.46 -16.45
CA PHE A 44 -0.28 -14.07 -17.75
C PHE A 44 -1.27 -15.23 -17.68
N TYR A 45 -1.16 -16.09 -16.66
CA TYR A 45 -2.01 -17.28 -16.50
C TYR A 45 -3.23 -17.05 -15.63
N GLU A 46 -3.46 -15.81 -15.18
CA GLU A 46 -4.60 -15.43 -14.31
C GLU A 46 -4.70 -16.27 -13.03
N ILE A 47 -3.53 -16.68 -12.47
CA ILE A 47 -3.48 -17.51 -11.27
C ILE A 47 -3.76 -16.63 -10.06
N ALA A 48 -4.89 -16.88 -9.41
CA ALA A 48 -5.27 -16.24 -8.15
C ALA A 48 -5.90 -17.26 -7.18
N PRO A 49 -5.74 -17.08 -5.86
CA PRO A 49 -6.38 -17.92 -4.87
C PRO A 49 -7.92 -17.86 -5.01
N PRO A 50 -8.62 -19.01 -4.86
CA PRO A 50 -10.07 -19.03 -4.89
C PRO A 50 -10.66 -18.28 -3.69
N SER A 51 -11.78 -17.63 -3.89
CA SER A 51 -12.56 -16.97 -2.84
C SER A 51 -13.47 -17.99 -2.18
N TYR A 52 -13.49 -18.07 -0.84
CA TYR A 52 -14.40 -18.93 -0.10
C TYR A 52 -15.16 -18.09 0.93
N PRO A 53 -16.47 -18.31 1.14
CA PRO A 53 -17.40 -19.29 0.51
C PRO A 53 -18.01 -18.80 -0.81
N LEU A 54 -17.63 -17.63 -1.32
CA LEU A 54 -18.15 -17.03 -2.55
C LEU A 54 -17.37 -17.59 -3.76
N GLU A 55 -18.07 -17.88 -4.85
CA GLU A 55 -17.45 -18.23 -6.11
C GLU A 55 -16.65 -17.03 -6.66
N GLY A 56 -15.44 -17.32 -7.16
CA GLY A 56 -14.55 -16.32 -7.75
C GLY A 56 -13.13 -16.36 -7.22
N GLN A 57 -12.35 -15.36 -7.57
CA GLN A 57 -10.95 -15.19 -7.17
C GLN A 57 -10.82 -14.06 -6.14
N TRP A 58 -9.75 -14.09 -5.38
CA TRP A 58 -9.42 -13.00 -4.46
C TRP A 58 -9.30 -11.67 -5.21
N PHE A 59 -10.01 -10.66 -4.72
CA PHE A 59 -10.00 -9.32 -5.33
C PHE A 59 -8.60 -8.68 -5.37
N LEU A 60 -7.77 -8.92 -4.35
CA LEU A 60 -6.36 -8.52 -4.33
C LEU A 60 -5.51 -9.78 -4.28
N ASN A 61 -4.94 -10.17 -5.41
CA ASN A 61 -4.13 -11.37 -5.51
C ASN A 61 -2.76 -11.17 -4.83
N PRO A 62 -2.49 -11.86 -3.71
CA PRO A 62 -1.25 -11.69 -2.96
C PRO A 62 -0.01 -12.07 -3.78
N LEU A 63 -0.15 -13.02 -4.72
CA LEU A 63 0.94 -13.46 -5.60
C LEU A 63 1.39 -12.36 -6.56
N SER A 64 0.50 -11.47 -6.98
CA SER A 64 0.83 -10.31 -7.80
C SER A 64 1.26 -9.11 -6.96
N TRP A 65 0.56 -8.84 -5.85
CA TRP A 65 0.84 -7.68 -4.99
C TRP A 65 2.13 -7.82 -4.18
N GLN A 66 2.65 -9.04 -3.99
CA GLN A 66 3.93 -9.26 -3.32
C GLN A 66 5.11 -8.59 -4.05
N PHE A 67 5.03 -8.41 -5.38
CA PHE A 67 6.09 -7.74 -6.13
C PHE A 67 6.24 -6.27 -5.75
N LEU A 68 5.12 -5.56 -5.60
CA LEU A 68 5.13 -4.18 -5.08
C LEU A 68 5.69 -4.11 -3.65
N PHE A 69 5.33 -5.08 -2.80
CA PHE A 69 5.89 -5.19 -1.45
C PHE A 69 7.41 -5.38 -1.47
N VAL A 70 7.95 -6.25 -2.35
CA VAL A 70 9.39 -6.48 -2.51
C VAL A 70 10.10 -5.22 -3.00
N ILE A 71 9.52 -4.47 -3.94
CA ILE A 71 10.07 -3.18 -4.40
C ILE A 71 10.19 -2.21 -3.21
N GLY A 72 9.11 -2.04 -2.45
CA GLY A 72 9.10 -1.14 -1.28
C GLY A 72 10.08 -1.56 -0.19
N LEU A 73 10.14 -2.88 0.11
CA LEU A 73 11.05 -3.45 1.10
C LEU A 73 12.52 -3.22 0.73
N THR A 74 12.90 -3.55 -0.51
CA THR A 74 14.28 -3.41 -1.00
C THR A 74 14.71 -1.95 -1.09
N ALA A 75 13.82 -1.05 -1.50
CA ALA A 75 14.06 0.40 -1.51
C ALA A 75 14.31 0.92 -0.09
N THR A 76 13.44 0.57 0.86
CA THR A 76 13.57 1.00 2.26
C THR A 76 14.84 0.47 2.93
N LEU A 77 15.20 -0.79 2.69
CA LEU A 77 16.43 -1.37 3.21
C LEU A 77 17.68 -0.70 2.61
N SER A 78 17.65 -0.35 1.33
CA SER A 78 18.75 0.36 0.68
C SER A 78 18.94 1.76 1.27
N LEU A 79 17.86 2.49 1.52
CA LEU A 79 17.89 3.79 2.18
C LEU A 79 18.44 3.69 3.62
N LYS A 80 18.00 2.67 4.39
CA LYS A 80 18.52 2.44 5.75
C LYS A 80 20.00 2.07 5.79
N GLN A 81 20.54 1.48 4.72
CA GLN A 81 21.97 1.18 4.57
C GLN A 81 22.79 2.41 4.16
N GLY A 82 22.21 3.60 4.14
CA GLY A 82 22.88 4.85 3.76
C GLY A 82 23.17 4.95 2.26
N LYS A 83 22.62 4.06 1.43
CA LYS A 83 22.74 4.18 -0.01
C LYS A 83 21.83 5.30 -0.49
N THR A 84 22.43 6.41 -0.87
CA THR A 84 21.70 7.47 -1.58
C THR A 84 21.30 6.91 -2.95
N ILE A 85 20.02 6.89 -3.21
CA ILE A 85 19.53 6.60 -4.56
C ILE A 85 19.86 7.86 -5.37
N ALA A 86 21.00 7.85 -6.07
CA ALA A 86 21.37 8.94 -6.96
C ALA A 86 20.41 8.93 -8.15
N PHE A 87 19.33 9.65 -8.02
CA PHE A 87 18.40 9.84 -9.12
C PHE A 87 18.98 10.83 -10.11
N GLN A 88 19.35 10.34 -11.28
CA GLN A 88 19.69 11.21 -12.39
C GLN A 88 18.45 12.02 -12.81
N PRO A 89 18.61 13.26 -13.31
CA PRO A 89 17.49 14.10 -13.73
C PRO A 89 16.60 13.44 -14.78
N VAL A 90 17.12 12.48 -15.54
CA VAL A 90 16.37 11.65 -16.48
C VAL A 90 15.20 10.92 -15.81
N TRP A 91 15.38 10.39 -14.60
CA TRP A 91 14.31 9.68 -13.89
C TRP A 91 13.17 10.61 -13.45
N ILE A 92 13.51 11.87 -13.14
CA ILE A 92 12.50 12.90 -12.82
C ILE A 92 11.64 13.20 -14.05
N VAL A 93 12.31 13.42 -15.19
CA VAL A 93 11.61 13.71 -16.45
C VAL A 93 10.73 12.51 -16.88
N LEU A 94 11.27 11.29 -16.85
CA LEU A 94 10.53 10.09 -17.22
C LEU A 94 9.31 9.88 -16.30
N SER A 95 9.47 10.04 -14.99
CA SER A 95 8.36 9.89 -14.05
C SER A 95 7.31 11.00 -14.23
N ALA A 96 7.73 12.25 -14.45
CA ALA A 96 6.83 13.36 -14.73
C ALA A 96 6.05 13.15 -16.04
N CYS A 97 6.73 12.77 -17.12
CA CYS A 97 6.09 12.46 -18.39
C CYS A 97 5.09 11.32 -18.25
N TYR A 98 5.44 10.25 -17.56
CA TYR A 98 4.52 9.14 -17.33
C TYR A 98 3.29 9.57 -16.51
N LEU A 99 3.47 10.33 -15.44
CA LEU A 99 2.36 10.81 -14.61
C LEU A 99 1.44 11.76 -15.39
N LEU A 100 2.02 12.63 -16.22
CA LEU A 100 1.26 13.52 -17.11
C LEU A 100 0.47 12.70 -18.13
N LEU A 101 1.11 11.72 -18.76
CA LEU A 101 0.45 10.83 -19.72
C LEU A 101 -0.70 10.06 -19.07
N ALA A 102 -0.48 9.53 -17.86
CA ALA A 102 -1.54 8.85 -17.10
C ALA A 102 -2.69 9.79 -16.75
N PHE A 103 -2.40 11.04 -16.39
CA PHE A 103 -3.42 12.05 -16.14
C PHE A 103 -4.23 12.37 -17.40
N LEU A 104 -3.56 12.59 -18.54
CA LEU A 104 -4.21 12.85 -19.82
C LEU A 104 -5.05 11.65 -20.27
N TRP A 105 -4.55 10.43 -20.08
CA TRP A 105 -5.27 9.20 -20.37
C TRP A 105 -6.62 9.14 -19.68
N VAL A 106 -6.64 9.41 -18.39
CA VAL A 106 -7.88 9.44 -17.59
C VAL A 106 -8.75 10.64 -18.00
N ARG A 107 -8.17 11.81 -18.21
CA ARG A 107 -8.90 13.03 -18.52
C ARG A 107 -9.61 12.98 -19.88
N PHE A 108 -8.98 12.37 -20.89
CA PHE A 108 -9.53 12.23 -22.23
C PHE A 108 -10.26 10.90 -22.45
N ASN A 109 -10.39 10.08 -21.40
CA ASN A 109 -11.14 8.82 -21.44
C ASN A 109 -10.67 7.84 -22.54
N TRP A 110 -9.36 7.71 -22.71
CA TRP A 110 -8.73 6.87 -23.74
C TRP A 110 -8.77 5.35 -23.44
N TRP A 111 -9.72 4.91 -22.62
CA TRP A 111 -9.83 3.51 -22.18
C TRP A 111 -10.07 2.52 -23.33
N GLY A 112 -10.71 2.97 -24.41
CA GLY A 112 -10.99 2.12 -25.59
C GLY A 112 -9.79 1.77 -26.45
N ILE A 113 -8.69 2.53 -26.37
CA ILE A 113 -7.51 2.35 -27.25
C ILE A 113 -6.82 1.00 -26.99
N LEU A 114 -6.71 0.57 -25.74
CA LEU A 114 -6.11 -0.72 -25.38
C LEU A 114 -6.93 -1.91 -25.86
N GLY A 115 -8.27 -1.80 -25.85
CA GLY A 115 -9.15 -2.80 -26.41
C GLY A 115 -9.01 -2.92 -27.93
N TRP A 116 -8.79 -1.81 -28.62
CA TRP A 116 -8.56 -1.79 -30.07
C TRP A 116 -7.22 -2.45 -30.45
N LEU A 117 -6.18 -2.34 -29.59
CA LEU A 117 -4.90 -3.03 -29.78
C LEU A 117 -4.95 -4.54 -29.51
N GLY A 118 -6.09 -5.11 -29.11
CA GLY A 118 -6.24 -6.55 -28.83
C GLY A 118 -5.49 -7.06 -27.57
N TRP A 119 -5.04 -6.15 -26.74
CA TRP A 119 -4.30 -6.48 -25.52
C TRP A 119 -5.29 -6.76 -24.37
N SER A 120 -5.68 -8.02 -24.24
CA SER A 120 -6.66 -8.47 -23.21
C SER A 120 -6.02 -9.02 -21.93
N SER A 121 -4.68 -9.11 -21.87
CA SER A 121 -4.01 -9.64 -20.68
C SER A 121 -4.29 -8.79 -19.43
N PRO A 122 -4.56 -9.41 -18.26
CA PRO A 122 -4.76 -8.72 -16.98
C PRO A 122 -3.59 -7.81 -16.58
N LEU A 123 -2.39 -8.08 -17.07
CA LEU A 123 -1.20 -7.25 -16.82
C LEU A 123 -1.27 -5.90 -17.52
N ILE A 124 -1.90 -5.82 -18.68
CA ILE A 124 -1.97 -4.62 -19.51
C ILE A 124 -3.30 -3.90 -19.26
N ASN A 125 -4.35 -4.65 -19.00
CA ASN A 125 -5.65 -4.12 -18.64
C ASN A 125 -5.60 -3.51 -17.23
N PHE A 126 -6.46 -2.52 -16.93
CA PHE A 126 -6.51 -1.84 -15.61
C PHE A 126 -7.10 -2.72 -14.49
N ASN A 127 -6.85 -4.02 -14.52
CA ASN A 127 -7.33 -4.96 -13.52
C ASN A 127 -6.66 -4.70 -12.16
N LYS A 128 -7.49 -4.59 -11.11
CA LYS A 128 -7.03 -4.34 -9.74
C LYS A 128 -6.48 -5.60 -9.09
N SER A 129 -7.01 -6.75 -9.45
CA SER A 129 -6.69 -8.02 -8.80
C SER A 129 -5.24 -8.44 -9.05
N PHE A 130 -4.77 -8.29 -10.26
CA PHE A 130 -3.43 -8.73 -10.69
C PHE A 130 -2.36 -7.63 -10.67
N LEU A 131 -2.64 -6.46 -10.04
CA LEU A 131 -1.71 -5.33 -10.02
C LEU A 131 -1.18 -5.01 -11.42
N SER A 132 -2.06 -4.57 -12.33
CA SER A 132 -1.68 -4.29 -13.72
C SER A 132 -0.44 -3.43 -13.85
N LEU A 133 0.33 -3.64 -14.92
CA LEU A 133 1.60 -2.94 -15.19
C LEU A 133 1.46 -1.40 -15.16
N PRO A 134 0.42 -0.80 -15.77
CA PRO A 134 0.23 0.65 -15.67
C PRO A 134 0.08 1.13 -14.22
N ARG A 135 -0.57 0.36 -13.38
CA ARG A 135 -0.76 0.69 -11.96
C ARG A 135 0.54 0.56 -11.16
N LEU A 136 1.30 -0.52 -11.40
CA LEU A 136 2.62 -0.71 -10.81
C LEU A 136 3.56 0.45 -11.19
N LEU A 137 3.63 0.76 -12.48
CA LEU A 137 4.43 1.88 -12.99
C LEU A 137 3.99 3.22 -12.41
N HIS A 138 2.67 3.44 -12.24
CA HIS A 138 2.16 4.66 -11.65
C HIS A 138 2.63 4.87 -10.21
N ILE A 139 2.56 3.81 -9.38
CA ILE A 139 3.04 3.86 -7.99
C ILE A 139 4.55 4.10 -7.94
N VAL A 140 5.32 3.42 -8.78
CA VAL A 140 6.78 3.58 -8.85
C VAL A 140 7.15 4.97 -9.35
N ALA A 141 6.53 5.45 -10.43
CA ALA A 141 6.78 6.79 -10.98
C ALA A 141 6.43 7.88 -9.98
N LEU A 142 5.30 7.77 -9.27
CA LEU A 142 4.91 8.73 -8.24
C LEU A 142 5.92 8.74 -7.09
N SER A 143 6.37 7.56 -6.65
CA SER A 143 7.38 7.43 -5.59
C SER A 143 8.72 8.06 -6.00
N VAL A 144 9.19 7.78 -7.21
CA VAL A 144 10.41 8.39 -7.77
C VAL A 144 10.26 9.89 -7.87
N PHE A 145 9.15 10.38 -8.40
CA PHE A 145 8.88 11.81 -8.55
C PHE A 145 8.92 12.56 -7.21
N ILE A 146 8.28 12.01 -6.16
CA ILE A 146 8.27 12.61 -4.82
C ILE A 146 9.67 12.59 -4.20
N LEU A 147 10.40 11.48 -4.32
CA LEU A 147 11.72 11.32 -3.72
C LEU A 147 12.78 12.19 -4.42
N CYS A 148 12.65 12.40 -5.73
CA CYS A 148 13.60 13.18 -6.52
C CYS A 148 13.43 14.69 -6.41
N LEU A 149 12.26 15.19 -5.99
CA LEU A 149 11.99 16.62 -5.86
C LEU A 149 12.22 17.07 -4.41
N PRO A 150 13.34 17.78 -4.10
CA PRO A 150 13.69 18.17 -2.73
C PRO A 150 12.61 19.01 -2.04
N ARG A 151 11.87 19.83 -2.81
CA ARG A 151 10.76 20.63 -2.28
C ARG A 151 9.59 19.76 -1.84
N LEU A 152 9.17 18.80 -2.67
CA LEU A 152 8.11 17.85 -2.35
C LEU A 152 8.54 16.93 -1.21
N HIS A 153 9.77 16.42 -1.27
CA HIS A 153 10.30 15.59 -0.19
C HIS A 153 10.24 16.29 1.17
N LYS A 154 10.60 17.57 1.25
CA LYS A 154 10.47 18.36 2.49
C LYS A 154 9.02 18.51 2.97
N TRP A 155 8.07 18.64 2.07
CA TRP A 155 6.65 18.72 2.42
C TRP A 155 6.11 17.42 3.00
N PHE A 156 6.60 16.28 2.50
CA PHE A 156 6.25 14.95 3.01
C PHE A 156 7.08 14.51 4.22
N CYS A 157 8.25 15.14 4.47
CA CYS A 157 9.03 14.95 5.68
C CYS A 157 8.38 15.70 6.84
N THR A 158 7.55 15.01 7.55
CA THR A 158 6.81 15.54 8.71
C THR A 158 7.52 15.18 10.01
N SER A 159 7.44 16.05 11.03
CA SER A 159 7.94 15.76 12.37
C SER A 159 7.35 14.44 12.90
N PRO A 160 8.15 13.60 13.59
CA PRO A 160 7.67 12.35 14.20
C PRO A 160 6.50 12.54 15.19
N GLN A 161 6.32 13.77 15.69
CA GLN A 161 5.26 14.15 16.63
C GLN A 161 3.97 14.61 15.93
N ASN A 162 4.00 14.77 14.61
CA ASN A 162 2.82 15.18 13.86
C ASN A 162 1.74 14.09 13.97
N PRO A 163 0.46 14.44 14.21
CA PRO A 163 -0.65 13.49 14.29
C PRO A 163 -0.73 12.52 13.11
N LEU A 164 -0.50 13.01 11.89
CA LEU A 164 -0.51 12.17 10.69
C LEU A 164 0.68 11.19 10.64
N ALA A 165 1.85 11.61 11.15
CA ALA A 165 3.01 10.73 11.24
C ALA A 165 2.78 9.63 12.27
N ILE A 166 2.16 9.94 13.42
CA ILE A 166 1.77 8.96 14.45
C ILE A 166 0.74 7.97 13.88
N LEU A 167 -0.26 8.46 13.15
CA LEU A 167 -1.24 7.61 12.48
C LEU A 167 -0.58 6.63 11.49
N GLY A 168 0.32 7.13 10.65
CA GLY A 168 1.07 6.31 9.69
C GLY A 168 2.01 5.29 10.34
N LYS A 169 2.63 5.64 11.47
CA LYS A 169 3.52 4.76 12.24
C LYS A 169 2.78 3.55 12.85
N HIS A 170 1.51 3.75 13.18
CA HIS A 170 0.62 2.71 13.72
C HIS A 170 -0.46 2.30 12.71
N SER A 171 -0.12 2.29 11.42
CA SER A 171 -1.06 2.06 10.32
C SER A 171 -1.88 0.77 10.45
N LEU A 172 -1.28 -0.33 10.92
CA LEU A 172 -1.96 -1.62 11.05
C LEU A 172 -3.12 -1.59 12.07
N PRO A 173 -2.89 -1.26 13.37
CA PRO A 173 -3.99 -1.18 14.32
C PRO A 173 -5.03 -0.13 13.96
N VAL A 174 -4.62 1.00 13.38
CA VAL A 174 -5.52 2.04 12.88
C VAL A 174 -6.41 1.52 11.76
N PHE A 175 -5.82 0.79 10.80
CA PHE A 175 -6.56 0.20 9.69
C PHE A 175 -7.56 -0.84 10.17
N VAL A 176 -7.15 -1.76 11.06
CA VAL A 176 -8.04 -2.79 11.63
C VAL A 176 -9.22 -2.13 12.35
N THR A 177 -8.95 -1.15 13.22
CA THR A 177 -9.99 -0.42 13.94
C THR A 177 -10.93 0.31 12.97
N GLY A 178 -10.40 0.98 11.95
CA GLY A 178 -11.18 1.64 10.92
C GLY A 178 -12.08 0.68 10.15
N THR A 179 -11.58 -0.51 9.81
CA THR A 179 -12.36 -1.54 9.12
C THR A 179 -13.51 -2.06 9.99
N VAL A 180 -13.24 -2.39 11.25
CA VAL A 180 -14.28 -2.85 12.20
C VAL A 180 -15.34 -1.77 12.40
N PHE A 181 -14.91 -0.51 12.58
CA PHE A 181 -15.84 0.61 12.74
C PHE A 181 -16.68 0.85 11.48
N ALA A 182 -16.08 0.73 10.28
CA ALA A 182 -16.82 0.85 9.02
C ALA A 182 -17.86 -0.26 8.86
N MET A 183 -17.55 -1.50 9.25
CA MET A 183 -18.52 -2.61 9.26
C MET A 183 -19.68 -2.34 10.24
N PHE A 184 -19.36 -1.84 11.42
CA PHE A 184 -20.37 -1.43 12.40
C PHE A 184 -21.26 -0.30 11.84
N GLY A 185 -20.66 0.71 11.21
CA GLY A 185 -21.39 1.80 10.56
C GLY A 185 -22.31 1.32 9.44
N GLN A 186 -21.92 0.30 8.67
CA GLN A 186 -22.79 -0.32 7.65
C GLN A 186 -23.99 -1.01 8.27
N ILE A 187 -23.80 -1.75 9.37
CA ILE A 187 -24.90 -2.40 10.10
C ILE A 187 -25.86 -1.34 10.63
N LEU A 188 -25.36 -0.25 11.23
CA LEU A 188 -26.21 0.83 11.69
C LEU A 188 -27.04 1.46 10.56
N LYS A 189 -26.47 1.63 9.38
CA LYS A 189 -27.17 2.17 8.21
C LYS A 189 -28.28 1.26 7.66
N THR A 190 -28.29 -0.02 7.98
CA THR A 190 -29.42 -0.91 7.62
C THR A 190 -30.63 -0.73 8.54
N VAL A 191 -30.40 -0.19 9.76
CA VAL A 191 -31.45 -0.02 10.77
C VAL A 191 -31.91 1.45 10.87
N MET A 192 -31.01 2.39 10.61
CA MET A 192 -31.28 3.82 10.74
C MET A 192 -31.50 4.46 9.36
N THR A 193 -32.42 5.42 9.27
CA THR A 193 -32.60 6.24 8.07
C THR A 193 -31.35 7.08 7.82
N ALA A 194 -30.82 6.99 6.59
CA ALA A 194 -29.63 7.74 6.18
C ALA A 194 -29.97 9.25 6.16
N THR A 195 -29.38 9.98 7.11
CA THR A 195 -29.46 11.43 7.18
C THR A 195 -28.04 12.00 7.05
N PHE A 196 -27.88 13.15 6.39
CA PHE A 196 -26.58 13.79 6.24
C PHE A 196 -25.86 13.98 7.59
N PHE A 197 -26.60 14.28 8.64
CA PHE A 197 -26.05 14.42 9.99
C PHE A 197 -25.53 13.10 10.57
N SER A 198 -26.27 12.00 10.41
CA SER A 198 -25.84 10.66 10.89
C SER A 198 -24.58 10.18 10.15
N ASP A 199 -24.49 10.42 8.85
CA ASP A 199 -23.33 10.06 8.04
C ASP A 199 -22.08 10.87 8.43
N SER A 200 -22.25 12.17 8.63
CA SER A 200 -21.18 13.06 9.08
C SER A 200 -20.67 12.66 10.47
N LEU A 201 -21.58 12.33 11.39
CA LEU A 201 -21.23 11.89 12.74
C LEU A 201 -20.44 10.57 12.72
N LEU A 202 -20.86 9.60 11.88
CA LEU A 202 -20.13 8.33 11.70
C LEU A 202 -18.73 8.57 11.14
N ILE A 203 -18.56 9.43 10.16
CA ILE A 203 -17.25 9.72 9.59
C ILE A 203 -16.34 10.38 10.62
N VAL A 204 -16.81 11.42 11.30
CA VAL A 204 -16.03 12.16 12.31
C VAL A 204 -15.66 11.26 13.49
N SER A 205 -16.60 10.47 14.00
CA SER A 205 -16.32 9.52 15.09
C SER A 205 -15.34 8.42 14.69
N GLY A 206 -15.42 7.92 13.44
CA GLY A 206 -14.45 6.96 12.90
C GLY A 206 -13.04 7.53 12.80
N ILE A 207 -12.90 8.77 12.33
CA ILE A 207 -11.61 9.45 12.27
C ILE A 207 -11.07 9.70 13.69
N ALA A 208 -11.88 10.19 14.61
CA ALA A 208 -11.49 10.42 16.01
C ALA A 208 -11.03 9.11 16.69
N LEU A 209 -11.73 8.01 16.46
CA LEU A 209 -11.37 6.70 16.98
C LEU A 209 -10.01 6.24 16.44
N GLN A 210 -9.74 6.42 15.15
CA GLN A 210 -8.45 6.07 14.54
C GLN A 210 -7.30 6.86 15.14
N PHE A 211 -7.46 8.16 15.35
CA PHE A 211 -6.46 8.97 16.07
C PHE A 211 -6.30 8.52 17.52
N GLY A 212 -7.38 8.23 18.23
CA GLY A 212 -7.34 7.73 19.61
C GLY A 212 -6.51 6.45 19.73
N VAL A 213 -6.73 5.49 18.83
CA VAL A 213 -5.97 4.24 18.77
C VAL A 213 -4.49 4.50 18.45
N ALA A 214 -4.17 5.38 17.51
CA ALA A 214 -2.80 5.71 17.16
C ALA A 214 -2.04 6.32 18.34
N TYR A 215 -2.64 7.27 19.05
CA TYR A 215 -2.04 7.87 20.25
C TYR A 215 -1.92 6.89 21.42
N TYR A 216 -2.88 6.01 21.61
CA TYR A 216 -2.80 4.96 22.63
C TYR A 216 -1.58 4.05 22.40
N TRP A 217 -1.38 3.58 21.17
CA TRP A 217 -0.23 2.74 20.83
C TRP A 217 1.10 3.49 20.91
N GLU A 218 1.16 4.76 20.56
CA GLU A 218 2.39 5.57 20.69
C GLU A 218 2.77 5.75 22.14
N LYS A 219 1.81 6.05 23.02
CA LYS A 219 2.04 6.17 24.47
C LYS A 219 2.51 4.85 25.08
N HIS A 220 1.88 3.74 24.70
CA HIS A 220 2.24 2.41 25.21
C HIS A 220 3.67 2.02 24.81
N ARG A 221 4.06 2.27 23.55
CA ARG A 221 5.44 2.03 23.09
C ARG A 221 6.47 2.92 23.77
N SER A 222 6.16 4.17 24.06
CA SER A 222 7.08 5.08 24.76
C SER A 222 7.35 4.60 26.19
N VAL A 223 6.31 4.13 26.89
CA VAL A 223 6.45 3.55 28.23
C VAL A 223 7.32 2.28 28.22
N GLN A 224 7.12 1.39 27.26
CA GLN A 224 7.93 0.17 27.12
C GLN A 224 9.41 0.49 26.84
N ARG A 225 9.72 1.49 26.03
CA ARG A 225 11.09 1.92 25.76
C ARG A 225 11.76 2.46 27.03
N LEU A 226 11.06 3.24 27.82
CA LEU A 226 11.55 3.76 29.11
C LEU A 226 11.78 2.63 30.15
N ALA A 227 10.92 1.64 30.17
CA ALA A 227 11.08 0.48 31.04
C ALA A 227 12.30 -0.37 30.64
N SER A 228 12.50 -0.63 29.33
CA SER A 228 13.64 -1.40 28.85
C SER A 228 14.98 -0.68 29.05
N SER A 229 15.01 0.65 28.95
CA SER A 229 16.23 1.43 29.21
C SER A 229 16.63 1.41 30.71
N ARG A 230 15.67 1.31 31.61
CA ARG A 230 15.97 1.20 33.04
C ARG A 230 16.48 -0.19 33.45
N SER A 231 16.07 -1.25 32.78
CA SER A 231 16.55 -2.62 33.05
C SER A 231 17.97 -2.89 32.53
N PHE A 232 18.50 -2.05 31.66
CA PHE A 232 19.89 -2.13 31.17
C PHE A 232 20.88 -1.34 32.03
N CYS A 233 20.42 -0.47 32.95
CA CYS A 233 21.24 0.31 33.87
C CYS A 233 21.27 -0.24 35.33
N SER A 234 20.60 -1.35 35.60
CA SER A 234 20.65 -2.11 36.83
C SER A 234 21.43 -3.41 36.64
#